data_d745bc4cd04d0b4ae9f72d5887e38d5a
#
_entry.id   d745bc4cd04d0b4ae9f72d5887e38d5a
#
_cell.length_a   1.000
_cell.length_b   1.000
_cell.length_c   1.000
_cell.angle_alpha   90.00
_cell.angle_beta   90.00
_cell.angle_gamma   90.00
#
_symmetry.space_group_name_H-M   'P 1'
#
loop_
_entity.id
_entity.type
_entity.pdbx_description
1 polymer ?
#
loop_
_entity_poly.entity_id
_entity_poly.type
_entity_poly.pdbx_seq_one_letter_code
_entity_poly.pdbx_strand_id
1 'polypeptide(L)'
;IYMRNGFRYMKNVPRFVKVLNFSKIKEYSTFNNLAIKLIKKWSSQSLTKYVVSDVNKEEYNQLFHSTANDLNLFSRDNNYRKWRYKKHPFFKYKEYIISDLEVISKSSSYVALREELSLGEFKILHVMDLFGDEKSLPCALSFIETYAIDNGFDLIDFYCTASSIYRFMLCSGWFSTNDDLCFQFPHLFHPIEMRSPPTTSLIYWSKDNFTSMTDLSKLYISKQDADLDRPTLHTIKAIKGLSN
;
A
#
# COMPACT_ATOMS: atom_id res chain seq x y z
N ILE A 1 14.53 -0.77 26.10
CA ILE A 1 15.68 0.11 25.85
C ILE A 1 15.25 1.28 24.97
N TYR A 2 14.67 1.06 23.78
CA TYR A 2 14.34 2.11 22.82
C TYR A 2 13.40 3.20 23.36
N MET A 3 12.28 2.79 24.01
CA MET A 3 11.32 3.76 24.57
C MET A 3 11.91 4.67 25.63
N ARG A 4 12.89 4.21 26.41
CA ARG A 4 13.60 5.05 27.41
C ARG A 4 14.48 6.10 26.77
N ASN A 5 14.86 5.93 25.51
CA ASN A 5 15.69 6.86 24.73
C ASN A 5 14.85 7.77 23.82
N GLY A 6 13.54 7.93 24.10
CA GLY A 6 12.67 8.83 23.35
C GLY A 6 12.15 8.30 22.02
N PHE A 7 12.38 7.02 21.71
CA PHE A 7 11.76 6.41 20.54
C PHE A 7 10.25 6.24 20.71
N ARG A 8 9.53 6.36 19.62
CA ARG A 8 8.10 6.08 19.52
C ARG A 8 7.91 4.69 18.93
N TYR A 9 6.86 4.02 19.35
CA TYR A 9 6.57 2.65 18.93
C TYR A 9 5.11 2.52 18.51
N MET A 10 4.90 2.07 17.29
CA MET A 10 3.60 1.62 16.77
C MET A 10 3.65 0.10 16.66
N LYS A 11 2.85 -0.59 17.47
CA LYS A 11 2.86 -2.05 17.55
C LYS A 11 2.45 -2.69 16.23
N ASN A 12 1.41 -2.15 15.59
CA ASN A 12 0.84 -2.66 14.35
C ASN A 12 0.71 -1.52 13.35
N VAL A 13 1.50 -1.56 12.29
CA VAL A 13 1.30 -0.66 11.15
C VAL A 13 0.02 -1.10 10.43
N PRO A 14 -0.95 -0.21 10.21
CA PRO A 14 -2.17 -0.57 9.52
C PRO A 14 -1.88 -1.12 8.13
N ARG A 15 -2.48 -2.29 7.85
CA ARG A 15 -2.43 -2.94 6.55
C ARG A 15 -3.84 -3.15 6.05
N PHE A 16 -4.09 -2.72 4.83
CA PHE A 16 -5.36 -2.87 4.14
C PHE A 16 -5.22 -3.86 3.00
N VAL A 17 -6.22 -4.69 2.82
CA VAL A 17 -6.27 -5.67 1.73
C VAL A 17 -7.60 -5.63 1.01
N LYS A 18 -7.56 -5.89 -0.29
CA LYS A 18 -8.73 -6.14 -1.13
C LYS A 18 -8.58 -7.52 -1.74
N VAL A 19 -9.45 -8.44 -1.36
CA VAL A 19 -9.46 -9.79 -1.93
C VAL A 19 -10.28 -9.80 -3.20
N LEU A 20 -9.66 -10.20 -4.31
CA LEU A 20 -10.30 -10.33 -5.62
C LEU A 20 -10.67 -11.79 -5.91
N ASN A 21 -9.83 -12.75 -5.48
CA ASN A 21 -10.03 -14.17 -5.68
C ASN A 21 -10.09 -14.94 -4.35
N PHE A 22 -11.28 -15.08 -3.80
CA PHE A 22 -11.48 -15.77 -2.52
C PHE A 22 -11.17 -17.27 -2.59
N SER A 23 -11.28 -17.89 -3.74
CA SER A 23 -11.01 -19.33 -3.88
C SER A 23 -9.54 -19.62 -3.66
N LYS A 24 -8.65 -18.86 -4.26
CA LYS A 24 -7.20 -19.02 -4.09
C LYS A 24 -6.72 -18.57 -2.71
N ILE A 25 -7.28 -17.48 -2.17
CA ILE A 25 -6.80 -16.97 -0.88
C ILE A 25 -7.09 -17.92 0.27
N LYS A 26 -8.14 -18.77 0.18
CA LYS A 26 -8.45 -19.78 1.18
C LYS A 26 -7.34 -20.82 1.40
N GLU A 27 -6.48 -21.01 0.44
CA GLU A 27 -5.33 -21.91 0.56
C GLU A 27 -4.25 -21.36 1.47
N TYR A 28 -4.18 -20.03 1.60
CA TYR A 28 -3.13 -19.31 2.34
C TYR A 28 -3.66 -18.55 3.54
N SER A 29 -4.95 -18.59 3.81
CA SER A 29 -5.57 -17.83 4.89
C SER A 29 -6.81 -18.52 5.44
N THR A 30 -7.07 -18.32 6.72
CA THR A 30 -8.31 -18.75 7.34
C THR A 30 -9.31 -17.61 7.35
N PHE A 31 -10.50 -17.87 6.79
CA PHE A 31 -11.62 -16.95 6.84
C PHE A 31 -12.82 -17.59 7.50
N ASN A 32 -13.48 -16.82 8.35
CA ASN A 32 -14.83 -17.16 8.75
C ASN A 32 -15.77 -17.00 7.53
N ASN A 33 -16.66 -17.97 7.30
CA ASN A 33 -17.62 -17.93 6.19
C ASN A 33 -18.55 -16.71 6.24
N LEU A 34 -18.87 -16.20 7.43
CA LEU A 34 -19.63 -14.98 7.60
C LEU A 34 -18.81 -13.76 7.14
N ALA A 35 -17.54 -13.69 7.52
CA ALA A 35 -16.63 -12.63 7.09
C ALA A 35 -16.51 -12.59 5.57
N ILE A 36 -16.38 -13.73 4.88
CA ILE A 36 -16.36 -13.80 3.42
C ILE A 36 -17.64 -13.22 2.81
N LYS A 37 -18.81 -13.57 3.34
CA LYS A 37 -20.08 -13.05 2.85
C LYS A 37 -20.19 -11.54 3.03
N LEU A 38 -19.77 -11.02 4.18
CA LEU A 38 -19.77 -9.59 4.46
C LEU A 38 -18.79 -8.83 3.57
N ILE A 39 -17.57 -9.33 3.39
CA ILE A 39 -16.57 -8.72 2.54
C ILE A 39 -17.04 -8.70 1.08
N LYS A 40 -17.60 -9.80 0.56
CA LYS A 40 -18.16 -9.85 -0.79
C LYS A 40 -19.29 -8.84 -1.01
N LYS A 41 -20.15 -8.66 0.00
CA LYS A 41 -21.25 -7.69 -0.07
C LYS A 41 -20.73 -6.25 0.01
N TRP A 42 -19.65 -6.01 0.76
CA TRP A 42 -19.07 -4.68 0.95
C TRP A 42 -18.14 -4.26 -0.18
N SER A 43 -17.56 -5.21 -0.90
CA SER A 43 -16.61 -4.95 -1.98
C SER A 43 -17.25 -4.55 -3.32
N SER A 44 -18.51 -4.09 -3.31
CA SER A 44 -19.11 -3.52 -4.52
C SER A 44 -18.32 -2.30 -4.95
N GLN A 45 -17.74 -2.36 -6.16
CA GLN A 45 -16.96 -1.28 -6.73
C GLN A 45 -17.80 0.00 -6.85
N SER A 46 -17.37 1.06 -6.20
CA SER A 46 -17.76 2.41 -6.59
C SER A 46 -16.88 2.82 -7.76
N LEU A 47 -17.37 2.70 -8.98
CA LEU A 47 -16.66 3.12 -10.18
C LEU A 47 -16.71 4.65 -10.26
N THR A 48 -15.67 5.31 -9.82
CA THR A 48 -15.43 6.73 -10.11
C THR A 48 -14.72 6.85 -11.45
N LYS A 49 -15.08 7.87 -12.23
CA LYS A 49 -14.41 8.17 -13.50
C LYS A 49 -13.07 8.85 -13.25
N TYR A 50 -12.04 8.38 -13.90
CA TYR A 50 -10.69 8.90 -13.73
C TYR A 50 -9.92 8.98 -15.05
N VAL A 51 -8.87 9.79 -15.06
CA VAL A 51 -7.86 9.83 -16.12
C VAL A 51 -6.54 9.33 -15.56
N VAL A 52 -5.85 8.50 -16.34
CA VAL A 52 -4.51 8.00 -16.02
C VAL A 52 -3.48 8.73 -16.87
N SER A 53 -2.44 9.22 -16.26
CA SER A 53 -1.31 9.83 -16.96
C SER A 53 0.03 9.33 -16.42
N ASP A 54 1.06 9.45 -17.26
CA ASP A 54 2.44 9.19 -16.85
C ASP A 54 2.91 10.24 -15.84
N VAL A 55 3.80 9.80 -14.96
CA VAL A 55 4.33 10.67 -13.90
C VAL A 55 5.33 11.67 -14.48
N ASN A 56 4.97 12.94 -14.52
CA ASN A 56 5.89 14.03 -14.78
C ASN A 56 6.46 14.62 -13.47
N LYS A 57 7.63 15.26 -13.55
CA LYS A 57 8.37 15.75 -12.39
C LYS A 57 7.62 16.85 -11.64
N GLU A 58 7.06 17.79 -12.38
CA GLU A 58 6.44 19.00 -11.84
C GLU A 58 5.19 18.64 -11.04
N GLU A 59 4.30 17.86 -11.65
CA GLU A 59 3.06 17.39 -11.01
C GLU A 59 3.33 16.51 -9.80
N TYR A 60 4.29 15.57 -9.92
CA TYR A 60 4.71 14.74 -8.80
C TYR A 60 5.20 15.56 -7.60
N ASN A 61 6.08 16.56 -7.86
CA ASN A 61 6.60 17.41 -6.78
C ASN A 61 5.49 18.26 -6.15
N GLN A 62 4.55 18.77 -6.95
CA GLN A 62 3.40 19.53 -6.43
C GLN A 62 2.55 18.65 -5.49
N LEU A 63 2.20 17.44 -5.91
CA LEU A 63 1.46 16.49 -5.08
C LEU A 63 2.21 16.13 -3.81
N PHE A 64 3.52 15.86 -3.91
CA PHE A 64 4.35 15.57 -2.76
C PHE A 64 4.36 16.73 -1.75
N HIS A 65 4.59 17.96 -2.21
CA HIS A 65 4.63 19.14 -1.34
C HIS A 65 3.27 19.43 -0.71
N SER A 66 2.18 19.30 -1.47
CA SER A 66 0.82 19.43 -0.92
C SER A 66 0.58 18.42 0.20
N THR A 67 0.90 17.16 -0.03
CA THR A 67 0.75 16.10 0.99
C THR A 67 1.64 16.34 2.21
N ALA A 68 2.86 16.84 2.01
CA ALA A 68 3.81 17.14 3.09
C ALA A 68 3.39 18.32 3.98
N ASN A 69 2.47 19.18 3.54
CA ASN A 69 1.88 20.22 4.37
C ASN A 69 0.90 19.64 5.42
N ASP A 70 0.26 18.52 5.11
CA ASP A 70 -0.78 17.93 5.95
C ASP A 70 -0.28 16.72 6.75
N LEU A 71 0.71 16.00 6.21
CA LEU A 71 1.22 14.75 6.76
C LEU A 71 2.73 14.80 7.01
N ASN A 72 3.15 14.16 8.09
CA ASN A 72 4.55 13.92 8.39
C ASN A 72 5.04 12.69 7.64
N LEU A 73 5.88 12.86 6.65
CA LEU A 73 6.42 11.78 5.81
C LEU A 73 7.91 11.99 5.52
N PHE A 74 8.60 10.91 5.16
CA PHE A 74 9.96 11.01 4.65
C PHE A 74 9.99 11.77 3.34
N SER A 75 11.08 12.50 3.08
CA SER A 75 11.25 13.21 1.82
C SER A 75 11.17 12.23 0.64
N ARG A 76 10.24 12.50 -0.28
CA ARG A 76 9.96 11.68 -1.46
C ARG A 76 9.98 12.55 -2.71
N ASP A 77 10.99 13.42 -2.83
CA ASP A 77 11.15 14.22 -4.03
C ASP A 77 11.34 13.36 -5.29
N ASN A 78 11.31 13.99 -6.45
CA ASN A 78 11.48 13.26 -7.70
C ASN A 78 12.83 12.53 -7.83
N ASN A 79 13.89 12.96 -7.13
CA ASN A 79 15.17 12.25 -7.13
C ASN A 79 15.07 10.96 -6.33
N TYR A 80 14.46 11.02 -5.15
CA TYR A 80 14.14 9.85 -4.35
C TYR A 80 13.25 8.87 -5.14
N ARG A 81 12.16 9.34 -5.76
CA ARG A 81 11.27 8.53 -6.59
C ARG A 81 12.03 7.78 -7.69
N LYS A 82 12.89 8.51 -8.45
CA LYS A 82 13.71 7.89 -9.49
C LYS A 82 14.65 6.82 -8.93
N TRP A 83 15.28 7.11 -7.80
CA TRP A 83 16.15 6.15 -7.15
C TRP A 83 15.37 4.92 -6.67
N ARG A 84 14.25 5.13 -5.99
CA ARG A 84 13.46 4.06 -5.36
C ARG A 84 12.77 3.16 -6.38
N TYR A 85 12.21 3.73 -7.44
CA TYR A 85 11.37 3.00 -8.37
C TYR A 85 12.03 2.74 -9.73
N LYS A 86 12.63 3.75 -10.36
CA LYS A 86 13.20 3.60 -11.72
C LYS A 86 14.56 2.89 -11.73
N LYS A 87 15.37 3.07 -10.66
CA LYS A 87 16.72 2.53 -10.56
C LYS A 87 16.81 1.31 -9.64
N HIS A 88 15.70 0.78 -9.17
CA HIS A 88 15.73 -0.40 -8.30
C HIS A 88 16.34 -1.59 -9.05
N PRO A 89 17.37 -2.28 -8.48
CA PRO A 89 18.15 -3.27 -9.22
C PRO A 89 17.41 -4.57 -9.51
N PHE A 90 16.34 -4.88 -8.76
CA PHE A 90 15.66 -6.17 -8.81
C PHE A 90 14.18 -6.07 -9.18
N PHE A 91 13.45 -5.10 -8.64
CA PHE A 91 12.01 -4.99 -8.84
C PHE A 91 11.67 -3.93 -9.88
N LYS A 92 10.60 -4.21 -10.63
CA LYS A 92 9.97 -3.25 -11.54
C LYS A 92 8.73 -2.68 -10.85
N TYR A 93 8.64 -1.36 -10.88
CA TYR A 93 7.50 -0.62 -10.35
C TYR A 93 6.76 0.08 -11.49
N LYS A 94 5.46 0.22 -11.32
CA LYS A 94 4.58 0.98 -12.21
C LYS A 94 4.09 2.20 -11.45
N GLU A 95 4.18 3.36 -12.07
CA GLU A 95 3.90 4.64 -11.43
C GLU A 95 2.92 5.42 -12.30
N TYR A 96 1.91 6.02 -11.66
CA TYR A 96 0.83 6.73 -12.35
C TYR A 96 0.41 7.97 -11.59
N ILE A 97 -0.08 8.96 -12.32
CA ILE A 97 -0.90 10.05 -11.79
C ILE A 97 -2.35 9.77 -12.19
N ILE A 98 -3.22 9.79 -11.20
CA ILE A 98 -4.65 9.56 -11.37
C ILE A 98 -5.38 10.84 -11.05
N SER A 99 -6.13 11.35 -12.02
CA SER A 99 -6.90 12.59 -11.88
C SER A 99 -8.39 12.29 -11.91
N ASP A 100 -9.16 13.07 -11.13
CA ASP A 100 -10.61 13.04 -11.18
C ASP A 100 -11.11 13.75 -12.45
N LEU A 101 -12.03 13.13 -13.17
CA LEU A 101 -12.66 13.68 -14.37
C LEU A 101 -13.77 14.69 -14.06
N GLU A 102 -14.38 14.61 -12.89
CA GLU A 102 -15.61 15.36 -12.57
C GLU A 102 -15.33 16.69 -11.84
N VAL A 103 -14.07 16.92 -11.42
CA VAL A 103 -13.70 18.12 -10.67
C VAL A 103 -13.10 19.17 -11.60
N ILE A 104 -13.70 20.37 -11.61
CA ILE A 104 -13.24 21.54 -12.40
C ILE A 104 -11.81 21.95 -12.00
N SER A 105 -11.43 21.81 -10.74
CA SER A 105 -10.06 21.94 -10.28
C SER A 105 -9.37 20.57 -10.36
N LYS A 106 -8.31 20.47 -11.16
CA LYS A 106 -7.54 19.25 -11.34
C LYS A 106 -7.08 18.71 -9.99
N SER A 107 -7.78 17.70 -9.50
CA SER A 107 -7.44 16.97 -8.29
C SER A 107 -6.77 15.66 -8.69
N SER A 108 -5.59 15.41 -8.19
CA SER A 108 -4.78 14.26 -8.63
C SER A 108 -4.17 13.52 -7.45
N SER A 109 -3.90 12.23 -7.67
CA SER A 109 -3.17 11.35 -6.75
C SER A 109 -2.04 10.65 -7.47
N TYR A 110 -0.95 10.42 -6.77
CA TYR A 110 0.15 9.57 -7.20
C TYR A 110 -0.04 8.16 -6.69
N VAL A 111 0.24 7.17 -7.53
CA VAL A 111 0.18 5.74 -7.23
C VAL A 111 1.46 5.07 -7.69
N ALA A 112 2.09 4.27 -6.81
CA ALA A 112 3.17 3.37 -7.16
C ALA A 112 2.77 1.92 -6.86
N LEU A 113 2.93 1.04 -7.83
CA LEU A 113 2.52 -0.37 -7.78
C LEU A 113 3.71 -1.29 -8.00
N ARG A 114 3.68 -2.46 -7.35
CA ARG A 114 4.58 -3.59 -7.61
C ARG A 114 3.77 -4.87 -7.73
N GLU A 115 4.07 -5.61 -8.77
CA GLU A 115 3.47 -6.92 -9.02
C GLU A 115 4.32 -8.01 -8.36
N GLU A 116 3.67 -8.99 -7.75
CA GLU A 116 4.33 -10.16 -7.18
C GLU A 116 3.59 -11.43 -7.58
N LEU A 117 4.36 -12.45 -7.97
CA LEU A 117 3.85 -13.79 -8.19
C LEU A 117 4.41 -14.70 -7.09
N SER A 118 3.54 -15.17 -6.21
CA SER A 118 3.88 -16.08 -5.12
C SER A 118 3.55 -17.52 -5.51
N LEU A 119 4.46 -18.45 -5.19
CA LEU A 119 4.32 -19.89 -5.48
C LEU A 119 4.02 -20.24 -6.97
N GLY A 120 4.32 -19.31 -7.89
CA GLY A 120 4.11 -19.50 -9.31
C GLY A 120 2.69 -19.25 -9.82
N GLU A 121 1.71 -19.07 -8.95
CA GLU A 121 0.30 -18.96 -9.34
C GLU A 121 -0.51 -17.87 -8.64
N PHE A 122 -0.09 -17.44 -7.43
CA PHE A 122 -0.82 -16.46 -6.65
C PHE A 122 -0.29 -15.04 -6.95
N LYS A 123 -1.13 -14.24 -7.60
CA LYS A 123 -0.76 -12.88 -8.04
C LYS A 123 -1.21 -11.83 -7.04
N ILE A 124 -0.26 -11.03 -6.58
CA ILE A 124 -0.47 -9.98 -5.59
C ILE A 124 -0.07 -8.63 -6.19
N LEU A 125 -0.95 -7.65 -6.07
CA LEU A 125 -0.63 -6.27 -6.39
C LEU A 125 -0.34 -5.51 -5.10
N HIS A 126 0.91 -5.09 -4.93
CA HIS A 126 1.32 -4.25 -3.82
C HIS A 126 1.18 -2.78 -4.19
N VAL A 127 0.40 -2.04 -3.41
CA VAL A 127 0.46 -0.59 -3.43
C VAL A 127 1.66 -0.18 -2.59
N MET A 128 2.66 0.37 -3.26
CA MET A 128 3.90 0.80 -2.61
C MET A 128 3.75 2.18 -1.99
N ASP A 129 3.03 3.06 -2.70
CA ASP A 129 2.77 4.42 -2.28
C ASP A 129 1.47 4.94 -2.89
N LEU A 130 0.73 5.75 -2.12
CA LEU A 130 -0.52 6.39 -2.52
C LEU A 130 -0.67 7.70 -1.77
N PHE A 131 -0.56 8.82 -2.45
CA PHE A 131 -0.79 10.14 -1.86
C PHE A 131 -1.31 11.14 -2.90
N GLY A 132 -1.86 12.24 -2.45
CA GLY A 132 -2.38 13.30 -3.29
C GLY A 132 -3.60 13.97 -2.66
N ASP A 133 -4.38 14.64 -3.49
CA ASP A 133 -5.57 15.35 -3.03
C ASP A 133 -6.65 14.37 -2.55
N GLU A 134 -7.26 14.69 -1.43
CA GLU A 134 -8.28 13.84 -0.80
C GLU A 134 -9.44 13.52 -1.76
N LYS A 135 -9.82 14.47 -2.62
CA LYS A 135 -10.90 14.28 -3.61
C LYS A 135 -10.58 13.27 -4.68
N SER A 136 -9.30 13.09 -5.03
CA SER A 136 -8.86 12.14 -6.05
C SER A 136 -8.55 10.74 -5.51
N LEU A 137 -8.49 10.54 -4.19
CA LEU A 137 -8.23 9.23 -3.60
C LEU A 137 -9.23 8.14 -4.02
N PRO A 138 -10.56 8.40 -4.08
CA PRO A 138 -11.51 7.41 -4.60
C PRO A 138 -11.21 7.00 -6.05
N CYS A 139 -10.78 7.95 -6.89
CA CYS A 139 -10.37 7.69 -8.28
C CYS A 139 -9.13 6.81 -8.34
N ALA A 140 -8.13 7.09 -7.49
CA ALA A 140 -6.92 6.29 -7.38
C ALA A 140 -7.22 4.86 -6.93
N LEU A 141 -8.10 4.66 -5.94
CA LEU A 141 -8.52 3.34 -5.50
C LEU A 141 -9.29 2.59 -6.60
N SER A 142 -10.20 3.26 -7.30
CA SER A 142 -10.91 2.68 -8.45
C SER A 142 -9.94 2.25 -9.56
N PHE A 143 -8.93 3.06 -9.87
CA PHE A 143 -7.88 2.70 -10.81
C PHE A 143 -7.11 1.45 -10.35
N ILE A 144 -6.64 1.43 -9.10
CA ILE A 144 -5.87 0.30 -8.54
C ILE A 144 -6.69 -1.00 -8.63
N GLU A 145 -7.97 -0.95 -8.29
CA GLU A 145 -8.86 -2.10 -8.33
C GLU A 145 -9.12 -2.58 -9.77
N THR A 146 -9.43 -1.65 -10.68
CA THR A 146 -9.62 -1.96 -12.10
C THR A 146 -8.35 -2.55 -12.70
N TYR A 147 -7.20 -1.92 -12.43
CA TYR A 147 -5.90 -2.43 -12.86
C TYR A 147 -5.66 -3.86 -12.37
N ALA A 148 -5.95 -4.14 -11.10
CA ALA A 148 -5.76 -5.46 -10.53
C ALA A 148 -6.68 -6.51 -11.16
N ILE A 149 -7.95 -6.19 -11.40
CA ILE A 149 -8.94 -7.08 -12.02
C ILE A 149 -8.54 -7.38 -13.47
N ASP A 150 -8.23 -6.35 -14.25
CA ASP A 150 -7.90 -6.49 -15.68
C ASP A 150 -6.62 -7.29 -15.91
N ASN A 151 -5.70 -7.27 -14.95
CA ASN A 151 -4.44 -8.03 -15.01
C ASN A 151 -4.49 -9.37 -14.24
N GLY A 152 -5.67 -9.77 -13.73
CA GLY A 152 -5.90 -11.06 -13.08
C GLY A 152 -5.15 -11.25 -11.76
N PHE A 153 -5.06 -10.21 -10.95
CA PHE A 153 -4.54 -10.30 -9.58
C PHE A 153 -5.55 -10.95 -8.64
N ASP A 154 -5.05 -11.69 -7.66
CA ASP A 154 -5.87 -12.38 -6.67
C ASP A 154 -6.09 -11.54 -5.40
N LEU A 155 -5.15 -10.64 -5.11
CA LEU A 155 -5.13 -9.80 -3.92
C LEU A 155 -4.46 -8.46 -4.21
N ILE A 156 -4.95 -7.40 -3.53
CA ILE A 156 -4.25 -6.12 -3.44
C ILE A 156 -3.91 -5.88 -1.97
N ASP A 157 -2.71 -5.39 -1.67
CA ASP A 157 -2.32 -5.03 -0.32
C ASP A 157 -1.63 -3.66 -0.25
N PHE A 158 -1.89 -2.95 0.86
CA PHE A 158 -1.32 -1.65 1.13
C PHE A 158 -1.06 -1.45 2.63
N TYR A 159 0.14 -1.02 2.98
CA TYR A 159 0.48 -0.56 4.33
C TYR A 159 0.45 0.96 4.37
N CYS A 160 -0.30 1.53 5.30
CA CYS A 160 -0.41 2.98 5.44
C CYS A 160 -0.74 3.36 6.89
N THR A 161 0.00 4.30 7.46
CA THR A 161 -0.24 4.80 8.81
C THR A 161 -1.16 6.02 8.85
N ALA A 162 -1.35 6.76 7.75
CA ALA A 162 -2.17 7.97 7.71
C ALA A 162 -3.66 7.66 7.83
N SER A 163 -4.26 8.04 8.96
CA SER A 163 -5.67 7.77 9.25
C SER A 163 -6.64 8.47 8.28
N SER A 164 -6.25 9.58 7.67
CA SER A 164 -7.03 10.27 6.65
C SER A 164 -7.34 9.40 5.42
N ILE A 165 -6.49 8.43 5.11
CA ILE A 165 -6.66 7.50 3.99
C ILE A 165 -7.59 6.33 4.35
N TYR A 166 -7.70 5.95 5.63
CA TYR A 166 -8.43 4.77 6.08
C TYR A 166 -9.90 4.77 5.66
N ARG A 167 -10.57 5.92 5.78
CA ARG A 167 -11.99 6.02 5.43
C ARG A 167 -12.24 5.68 3.96
N PHE A 168 -11.36 6.12 3.06
CA PHE A 168 -11.48 5.83 1.63
C PHE A 168 -11.28 4.35 1.35
N MET A 169 -10.29 3.72 1.99
CA MET A 169 -10.06 2.29 1.91
C MET A 169 -11.29 1.50 2.36
N LEU A 170 -11.80 1.79 3.54
CA LEU A 170 -12.97 1.10 4.10
C LEU A 170 -14.22 1.32 3.26
N CYS A 171 -14.47 2.55 2.78
CA CYS A 171 -15.61 2.86 1.91
C CYS A 171 -15.50 2.14 0.56
N SER A 172 -14.30 1.89 0.06
CA SER A 172 -14.05 1.13 -1.16
C SER A 172 -14.04 -0.40 -0.95
N GLY A 173 -14.41 -0.87 0.24
CA GLY A 173 -14.53 -2.29 0.54
C GLY A 173 -13.19 -3.00 0.77
N TRP A 174 -12.13 -2.25 1.07
CA TRP A 174 -10.91 -2.81 1.62
C TRP A 174 -11.11 -3.08 3.12
N PHE A 175 -10.39 -4.01 3.67
CA PHE A 175 -10.45 -4.29 5.11
C PHE A 175 -9.08 -4.27 5.75
N SER A 176 -9.04 -3.89 7.03
CA SER A 176 -7.81 -3.90 7.82
C SER A 176 -7.51 -5.31 8.30
N THR A 177 -6.25 -5.73 8.19
CA THR A 177 -5.79 -7.02 8.71
C THR A 177 -5.31 -6.92 10.16
N ASN A 178 -5.43 -5.77 10.81
CA ASN A 178 -5.00 -5.59 12.20
C ASN A 178 -5.91 -6.30 13.20
N ASP A 179 -7.15 -6.59 12.80
CA ASP A 179 -8.10 -7.37 13.56
C ASP A 179 -8.16 -8.79 12.98
N ASP A 180 -7.43 -9.72 13.59
CA ASP A 180 -7.28 -11.11 13.16
C ASP A 180 -8.34 -12.06 13.72
N LEU A 181 -9.37 -11.55 14.42
CA LEU A 181 -10.45 -12.36 14.97
C LEU A 181 -11.28 -13.06 13.90
N CYS A 182 -11.41 -12.45 12.74
CA CYS A 182 -12.24 -12.95 11.64
C CYS A 182 -11.46 -13.65 10.52
N PHE A 183 -10.17 -13.41 10.42
CA PHE A 183 -9.33 -13.97 9.37
C PHE A 183 -7.84 -13.91 9.73
N GLN A 184 -7.06 -14.82 9.15
CA GLN A 184 -5.59 -14.79 9.21
C GLN A 184 -5.06 -14.69 7.79
N PHE A 185 -4.08 -13.79 7.61
CA PHE A 185 -3.41 -13.53 6.35
C PHE A 185 -1.91 -13.77 6.45
N PRO A 186 -1.24 -14.14 5.36
CA PRO A 186 0.20 -14.08 5.30
C PRO A 186 0.70 -12.65 5.55
N HIS A 187 1.70 -12.51 6.42
CA HIS A 187 2.44 -11.27 6.61
C HIS A 187 3.30 -10.95 5.38
N LEU A 188 4.00 -11.98 4.88
CA LEU A 188 4.75 -11.95 3.63
C LEU A 188 4.21 -13.04 2.70
N PHE A 189 4.40 -12.84 1.40
CA PHE A 189 3.99 -13.78 0.36
C PHE A 189 5.19 -14.47 -0.32
N HIS A 190 6.41 -14.00 -0.06
CA HIS A 190 7.59 -14.58 -0.67
C HIS A 190 8.83 -14.52 0.26
N PRO A 191 9.13 -15.60 0.99
CA PRO A 191 8.29 -16.80 1.21
C PRO A 191 6.99 -16.44 1.94
N ILE A 192 6.01 -17.35 1.91
CA ILE A 192 4.79 -17.16 2.70
C ILE A 192 5.15 -17.25 4.18
N GLU A 193 4.89 -16.17 4.90
CA GLU A 193 5.10 -16.09 6.36
C GLU A 193 3.80 -15.71 7.05
N MET A 194 3.32 -16.60 7.91
CA MET A 194 2.15 -16.35 8.75
C MET A 194 2.58 -15.65 10.04
N ARG A 195 1.87 -14.59 10.40
CA ARG A 195 2.07 -13.84 11.65
C ARG A 195 0.71 -13.37 12.17
N SER A 196 0.57 -13.28 13.47
CA SER A 196 -0.62 -12.72 14.11
C SER A 196 -0.23 -11.53 15.01
N PRO A 197 -0.74 -10.32 14.73
CA PRO A 197 -1.45 -9.93 13.49
C PRO A 197 -0.52 -9.93 12.27
N PRO A 198 -1.07 -10.07 11.04
CA PRO A 198 -0.29 -10.16 9.81
C PRO A 198 0.17 -8.78 9.33
N THR A 199 0.89 -8.07 10.16
CA THR A 199 1.43 -6.74 9.92
C THR A 199 2.80 -6.58 10.58
N THR A 200 3.43 -5.45 10.35
CA THR A 200 4.72 -5.08 10.93
C THR A 200 4.56 -4.06 12.04
N SER A 201 5.61 -3.88 12.83
CA SER A 201 5.72 -2.79 13.80
C SER A 201 6.66 -1.70 13.29
N LEU A 202 6.48 -0.49 13.82
CA LEU A 202 7.31 0.66 13.50
C LEU A 202 7.92 1.22 14.78
N ILE A 203 9.24 1.45 14.75
CA ILE A 203 9.94 2.22 15.76
C ILE A 203 10.58 3.40 15.04
N TYR A 204 10.35 4.60 15.53
CA TYR A 204 10.94 5.80 14.97
C TYR A 204 11.40 6.77 16.07
N TRP A 205 12.33 7.62 15.70
CA TRP A 205 12.86 8.67 16.56
C TRP A 205 12.92 9.97 15.77
N SER A 206 12.60 11.08 16.44
CA SER A 206 12.76 12.41 15.88
C SER A 206 13.60 13.23 16.82
N LYS A 207 14.57 13.96 16.27
CA LYS A 207 15.41 14.90 17.03
C LYS A 207 14.57 16.02 17.64
N ASP A 208 13.57 16.44 16.89
CA ASP A 208 12.66 17.50 17.30
C ASP A 208 11.41 16.86 17.92
N ASN A 209 11.25 17.03 19.22
CA ASN A 209 10.05 16.60 19.96
C ASN A 209 8.83 17.47 19.63
N PHE A 210 8.65 17.84 18.34
CA PHE A 210 7.49 18.60 17.94
C PHE A 210 6.21 17.78 18.16
N THR A 211 5.19 18.45 18.68
CA THR A 211 3.85 17.86 18.88
C THR A 211 3.30 17.24 17.62
N SER A 212 3.62 17.78 16.44
CA SER A 212 3.24 17.22 15.13
C SER A 212 3.81 15.82 14.89
N MET A 213 5.04 15.54 15.33
CA MET A 213 5.68 14.22 15.16
C MET A 213 5.18 13.19 16.19
N THR A 214 4.45 13.62 17.21
CA THR A 214 3.81 12.71 18.19
C THR A 214 2.41 12.33 17.80
N ASP A 215 1.81 13.05 16.86
CA ASP A 215 0.50 12.74 16.30
C ASP A 215 0.64 11.65 15.23
N LEU A 216 0.42 10.41 15.65
CA LEU A 216 0.48 9.24 14.76
C LEU A 216 -0.57 9.29 13.64
N SER A 217 -1.64 10.06 13.80
CA SER A 217 -2.67 10.21 12.76
C SER A 217 -2.15 10.97 11.54
N LYS A 218 -1.14 11.82 11.74
CA LYS A 218 -0.47 12.59 10.70
C LYS A 218 0.79 11.91 10.16
N LEU A 219 1.26 10.83 10.78
CA LEU A 219 2.41 10.11 10.27
C LEU A 219 2.03 9.31 9.04
N TYR A 220 2.71 9.56 7.92
CA TYR A 220 2.53 8.79 6.70
C TYR A 220 3.74 7.92 6.42
N ILE A 221 3.59 6.64 6.71
CA ILE A 221 4.51 5.56 6.36
C ILE A 221 3.74 4.59 5.46
N SER A 222 4.35 4.22 4.36
CA SER A 222 3.79 3.24 3.43
C SER A 222 4.76 2.07 3.21
N LYS A 223 4.38 1.11 2.38
CA LYS A 223 5.20 -0.07 2.11
C LYS A 223 6.59 0.28 1.57
N GLN A 224 6.72 1.38 0.85
CA GLN A 224 8.00 1.83 0.32
C GLN A 224 9.04 2.22 1.38
N ASP A 225 8.58 2.63 2.57
CA ASP A 225 9.45 3.06 3.68
C ASP A 225 9.95 1.89 4.53
N ALA A 226 9.38 0.71 4.31
CA ALA A 226 9.69 -0.49 5.06
C ALA A 226 10.64 -1.42 4.30
N ASP A 227 11.39 -2.23 5.05
CA ASP A 227 12.29 -3.27 4.51
C ASP A 227 11.52 -4.53 4.02
N LEU A 228 10.21 -4.43 3.86
CA LEU A 228 9.34 -5.53 3.39
C LEU A 228 9.44 -5.78 1.88
N ASP A 229 10.14 -4.92 1.16
CA ASP A 229 10.26 -4.94 -0.29
C ASP A 229 11.71 -5.25 -0.75
N ARG A 230 12.45 -5.97 0.06
CA ARG A 230 13.80 -6.41 -0.31
C ARG A 230 13.77 -7.78 -1.00
N PRO A 231 14.63 -8.02 -2.00
CA PRO A 231 14.71 -9.31 -2.63
C PRO A 231 15.35 -10.35 -1.68
N THR A 232 14.70 -11.50 -1.56
CA THR A 232 15.28 -12.67 -0.90
C THR A 232 16.28 -13.35 -1.85
N LEU A 233 17.13 -14.25 -1.31
CA LEU A 233 18.01 -15.05 -2.16
C LEU A 233 17.25 -15.83 -3.23
N HIS A 234 16.08 -16.35 -2.90
CA HIS A 234 15.18 -17.02 -3.84
C HIS A 234 14.71 -16.10 -4.96
N THR A 235 14.25 -14.88 -4.61
CA THR A 235 13.86 -13.87 -5.58
C THR A 235 15.01 -13.50 -6.51
N ILE A 236 16.22 -13.31 -5.96
CA ILE A 236 17.41 -12.99 -6.74
C ILE A 236 17.76 -14.12 -7.71
N LYS A 237 17.72 -15.37 -7.27
CA LYS A 237 17.95 -16.54 -8.13
C LYS A 237 16.93 -16.61 -9.25
N ALA A 238 15.64 -16.48 -8.95
CA ALA A 238 14.57 -16.50 -9.94
C ALA A 238 14.73 -15.41 -11.01
N ILE A 239 15.04 -14.17 -10.59
CA ILE A 239 15.25 -13.05 -11.52
C ILE A 239 16.50 -13.28 -12.41
N LYS A 240 17.56 -13.88 -11.86
CA LYS A 240 18.80 -14.15 -12.58
C LYS A 240 18.78 -15.43 -13.44
N GLY A 241 17.66 -16.18 -13.43
CA GLY A 241 17.56 -17.45 -14.13
C GLY A 241 18.50 -18.54 -13.59
N LEU A 242 18.94 -18.39 -12.34
CA LEU A 242 19.81 -19.37 -11.69
C LEU A 242 18.92 -20.47 -11.08
N SER A 243 19.09 -21.71 -11.54
CA SER A 243 18.45 -22.89 -10.92
C SER A 243 18.88 -23.04 -9.46
N ASN A 244 17.98 -23.60 -8.66
CA ASN A 244 18.24 -23.93 -7.25
C ASN A 244 19.36 -24.93 -7.08
#